data_78523e03f14cef91384ae190c8fd9e14
#
_entry.id   78523e03f14cef91384ae190c8fd9e14
#
_cell.length_a   1.000
_cell.length_b   1.000
_cell.length_c   1.000
_cell.angle_alpha   90.00
_cell.angle_beta   90.00
_cell.angle_gamma   90.00
#
_symmetry.space_group_name_H-M   'P 1'
#
loop_
_entity.id
_entity.type
_entity.pdbx_description
1 polymer ?
#
loop_
_entity_poly.entity_id
_entity_poly.type
_entity_poly.pdbx_seq_one_letter_code
_entity_poly.pdbx_strand_id
1 'polypeptide(L)'
;MDFSKLTKYLDDLEKDYGVPGYDLIVKKDHETIFRRMGGFSDYDKSIPVAGSDLYIMYSATKVITMTAAMQLIEQGKIGLDDPVTKYLPEFAKMEVADHCVLNQWPPQIPTLADPHHPAKTPITLRMLMTMTAGLNYDTGGAPILALKEATDNQATTREMMAAIAE
;
A
#
# COMPACT_ATOMS: atom_id res chain seq x y z
N MET A 1 21.61 18.63 17.99
CA MET A 1 20.57 19.12 17.07
C MET A 1 19.50 19.83 17.86
N ASP A 2 18.96 20.93 17.33
CA ASP A 2 17.82 21.62 17.95
C ASP A 2 16.50 21.12 17.34
N PHE A 3 15.64 20.56 18.17
CA PHE A 3 14.31 20.05 17.80
C PHE A 3 13.16 20.94 18.25
N SER A 4 13.42 22.17 18.70
CA SER A 4 12.42 23.08 19.26
C SER A 4 11.25 23.36 18.29
N LYS A 5 11.51 23.57 17.01
CA LYS A 5 10.48 23.78 15.98
C LYS A 5 9.64 22.52 15.75
N LEU A 6 10.28 21.34 15.73
CA LEU A 6 9.58 20.07 15.58
C LEU A 6 8.70 19.81 16.81
N THR A 7 9.23 20.04 18.00
CA THR A 7 8.49 19.91 19.26
C THR A 7 7.23 20.77 19.24
N LYS A 8 7.39 22.06 18.88
CA LYS A 8 6.24 22.96 18.77
C LYS A 8 5.19 22.47 17.76
N TYR A 9 5.62 22.01 16.58
CA TYR A 9 4.71 21.48 15.58
C TYR A 9 3.94 20.26 16.10
N LEU A 10 4.62 19.34 16.81
CA LEU A 10 3.99 18.17 17.39
C LEU A 10 2.98 18.53 18.50
N ASP A 11 3.28 19.54 19.30
CA ASP A 11 2.37 20.01 20.35
C ASP A 11 1.10 20.67 19.78
N ASP A 12 1.21 21.23 18.58
CA ASP A 12 0.08 21.87 17.89
C ASP A 12 -0.76 20.88 17.05
N LEU A 13 -0.32 19.59 16.88
CA LEU A 13 -0.96 18.62 15.98
C LEU A 13 -2.45 18.38 16.31
N GLU A 14 -2.80 18.21 17.57
CA GLU A 14 -4.19 17.98 17.98
C GLU A 14 -5.05 19.22 17.67
N LYS A 15 -4.55 20.38 18.08
CA LYS A 15 -5.28 21.65 17.99
C LYS A 15 -5.46 22.13 16.55
N ASP A 16 -4.38 22.08 15.75
CA ASP A 16 -4.34 22.73 14.44
C ASP A 16 -4.73 21.76 13.32
N TYR A 17 -4.57 20.44 13.53
CA TYR A 17 -4.79 19.41 12.50
C TYR A 17 -5.75 18.30 12.93
N GLY A 18 -6.23 18.29 14.17
CA GLY A 18 -7.16 17.29 14.68
C GLY A 18 -6.55 15.88 14.83
N VAL A 19 -5.21 15.78 14.94
CA VAL A 19 -4.52 14.50 15.13
C VAL A 19 -4.68 14.06 16.59
N PRO A 20 -5.38 12.95 16.87
CA PRO A 20 -5.70 12.57 18.26
C PRO A 20 -4.48 12.11 19.06
N GLY A 21 -3.50 11.51 18.41
CA GLY A 21 -2.29 11.04 19.06
C GLY A 21 -1.18 10.74 18.06
N TYR A 22 0.06 10.73 18.54
CA TYR A 22 1.24 10.50 17.71
C TYR A 22 2.40 9.89 18.51
N ASP A 23 3.24 9.12 17.81
CA ASP A 23 4.56 8.68 18.25
C ASP A 23 5.57 8.95 17.13
N LEU A 24 6.46 9.89 17.32
CA LEU A 24 7.48 10.29 16.35
C LEU A 24 8.86 9.93 16.87
N ILE A 25 9.64 9.27 16.00
CA ILE A 25 11.05 8.92 16.26
C ILE A 25 11.90 9.50 15.13
N VAL A 26 12.97 10.20 15.50
CA VAL A 26 14.05 10.59 14.56
C VAL A 26 15.26 9.74 14.85
N LYS A 27 15.78 9.09 13.80
CA LYS A 27 17.02 8.29 13.88
C LYS A 27 18.11 8.92 13.04
N LYS A 28 19.35 8.83 13.53
CA LYS A 28 20.56 9.16 12.81
C LYS A 28 21.63 8.11 13.14
N ASP A 29 22.31 7.60 12.12
CA ASP A 29 23.37 6.59 12.28
C ASP A 29 22.90 5.39 13.14
N HIS A 30 21.65 4.92 12.88
CA HIS A 30 20.96 3.86 13.61
C HIS A 30 20.57 4.17 15.06
N GLU A 31 20.92 5.32 15.60
CA GLU A 31 20.56 5.74 16.95
C GLU A 31 19.31 6.62 16.97
N THR A 32 18.50 6.49 18.02
CA THR A 32 17.37 7.39 18.25
C THR A 32 17.88 8.68 18.87
N ILE A 33 17.85 9.78 18.12
CA ILE A 33 18.30 11.10 18.54
C ILE A 33 17.17 12.00 19.04
N PHE A 34 15.91 11.62 18.77
CA PHE A 34 14.73 12.30 19.27
C PHE A 34 13.54 11.32 19.24
N ARG A 35 12.73 11.33 20.28
CA ARG A 35 11.41 10.69 20.32
C ARG A 35 10.44 11.56 21.07
N ARG A 36 9.23 11.72 20.55
CA ARG A 36 8.15 12.41 21.23
C ARG A 36 6.83 11.70 20.93
N MET A 37 6.09 11.45 21.99
CA MET A 37 4.72 10.94 21.94
C MET A 37 3.80 11.97 22.56
N GLY A 38 2.57 12.03 22.10
CA GLY A 38 1.54 12.91 22.66
C GLY A 38 0.16 12.49 22.21
N GLY A 39 -0.84 13.06 22.90
CA GLY A 39 -2.25 12.76 22.64
C GLY A 39 -2.69 11.40 23.18
N PHE A 40 -3.71 10.83 22.53
CA PHE A 40 -4.42 9.65 23.00
C PHE A 40 -4.54 8.60 21.91
N SER A 41 -4.57 7.32 22.30
CA SER A 41 -4.74 6.16 21.42
C SER A 41 -6.21 5.90 21.08
N ASP A 42 -7.14 6.56 21.80
CA ASP A 42 -8.57 6.42 21.63
C ASP A 42 -9.27 7.76 21.40
N TYR A 43 -10.46 7.73 20.80
CA TYR A 43 -11.25 8.93 20.52
C TYR A 43 -11.84 9.59 21.77
N ASP A 44 -12.05 8.81 22.84
CA ASP A 44 -12.59 9.28 24.11
C ASP A 44 -11.53 10.02 24.97
N LYS A 45 -10.28 10.05 24.47
CA LYS A 45 -9.13 10.69 25.14
C LYS A 45 -8.90 10.16 26.56
N SER A 46 -9.09 8.87 26.75
CA SER A 46 -8.94 8.20 28.04
C SER A 46 -7.62 7.43 28.16
N ILE A 47 -7.02 7.03 27.03
CA ILE A 47 -5.81 6.21 26.95
C ILE A 47 -4.69 7.03 26.32
N PRO A 48 -3.72 7.54 27.08
CA PRO A 48 -2.57 8.25 26.52
C PRO A 48 -1.75 7.35 25.56
N VAL A 49 -1.22 7.93 24.49
CA VAL A 49 -0.30 7.21 23.58
C VAL A 49 0.90 6.68 24.35
N ALA A 50 1.20 5.39 24.14
CA ALA A 50 2.32 4.70 24.77
C ALA A 50 3.30 4.17 23.71
N GLY A 51 4.58 4.01 24.10
CA GLY A 51 5.62 3.50 23.22
C GLY A 51 5.47 2.02 22.82
N SER A 52 4.51 1.33 23.43
CA SER A 52 4.12 -0.07 23.12
C SER A 52 2.90 -0.16 22.21
N ASP A 53 2.31 0.97 21.79
CA ASP A 53 1.14 0.96 20.93
C ASP A 53 1.48 0.41 19.55
N LEU A 54 0.52 -0.33 18.98
CA LEU A 54 0.64 -0.91 17.66
C LEU A 54 -0.14 -0.06 16.66
N TYR A 55 0.53 0.32 15.58
CA TYR A 55 -0.04 1.13 14.52
C TYR A 55 -0.27 0.30 13.26
N ILE A 56 -1.43 0.49 12.63
CA ILE A 56 -1.68 -0.06 11.30
C ILE A 56 -0.86 0.75 10.29
N MET A 57 0.11 0.10 9.67
CA MET A 57 1.09 0.76 8.80
C MET A 57 0.54 1.16 7.43
N TYR A 58 -0.60 0.62 7.00
CA TYR A 58 -1.16 0.88 5.67
C TYR A 58 -0.09 0.84 4.57
N SER A 59 -0.01 1.87 3.73
CA SER A 59 0.96 1.94 2.62
C SER A 59 2.43 2.00 3.05
N ALA A 60 2.75 2.35 4.30
CA ALA A 60 4.12 2.27 4.80
C ALA A 60 4.64 0.82 4.81
N THR A 61 3.74 -0.18 4.88
CA THR A 61 4.06 -1.60 4.70
C THR A 61 4.76 -1.90 3.36
N LYS A 62 4.49 -1.10 2.30
CA LYS A 62 5.15 -1.29 0.99
C LYS A 62 6.66 -1.21 1.08
N VAL A 63 7.19 -0.30 1.89
CA VAL A 63 8.64 -0.15 2.08
C VAL A 63 9.24 -1.43 2.65
N ILE A 64 8.59 -2.03 3.65
CA ILE A 64 9.02 -3.29 4.28
C ILE A 64 8.95 -4.44 3.27
N THR A 65 7.83 -4.55 2.54
CA THR A 65 7.64 -5.59 1.52
C THR A 65 8.67 -5.48 0.39
N MET A 66 8.92 -4.26 -0.10
CA MET A 66 9.91 -4.02 -1.15
C MET A 66 11.33 -4.31 -0.67
N THR A 67 11.66 -4.00 0.59
CA THR A 67 12.96 -4.35 1.19
C THR A 67 13.15 -5.87 1.22
N ALA A 68 12.13 -6.63 1.62
CA ALA A 68 12.17 -8.10 1.60
C ALA A 68 12.34 -8.63 0.17
N ALA A 69 11.63 -8.05 -0.82
CA ALA A 69 11.81 -8.41 -2.23
C ALA A 69 13.23 -8.12 -2.73
N MET A 70 13.82 -6.98 -2.35
CA MET A 70 15.21 -6.66 -2.69
C MET A 70 16.21 -7.67 -2.12
N GLN A 71 15.98 -8.18 -0.92
CA GLN A 71 16.81 -9.27 -0.37
C GLN A 71 16.74 -10.55 -1.20
N LEU A 72 15.56 -10.88 -1.76
CA LEU A 72 15.43 -12.02 -2.67
C LEU A 72 16.15 -11.78 -4.01
N ILE A 73 16.15 -10.53 -4.50
CA ILE A 73 16.90 -10.13 -5.70
C ILE A 73 18.41 -10.27 -5.45
N GLU A 74 18.92 -9.76 -4.33
CA GLU A 74 20.32 -9.88 -3.93
C GLU A 74 20.77 -11.36 -3.83
N GLN A 75 19.87 -12.25 -3.40
CA GLN A 75 20.10 -13.69 -3.33
C GLN A 75 19.96 -14.39 -4.70
N GLY A 76 19.64 -13.68 -5.77
CA GLY A 76 19.43 -14.25 -7.11
C GLY A 76 18.19 -15.14 -7.23
N LYS A 77 17.26 -15.09 -6.27
CA LYS A 77 16.04 -15.91 -6.27
C LYS A 77 14.96 -15.38 -7.22
N ILE A 78 14.90 -14.06 -7.37
CA ILE A 78 14.00 -13.36 -8.30
C ILE A 78 14.80 -12.28 -9.03
N GLY A 79 14.38 -11.92 -10.24
CA GLY A 79 14.95 -10.82 -11.01
C GLY A 79 14.06 -9.57 -10.97
N LEU A 80 14.66 -8.40 -10.86
CA LEU A 80 13.90 -7.15 -10.84
C LEU A 80 13.07 -6.95 -12.13
N ASP A 81 13.58 -7.41 -13.26
CA ASP A 81 12.91 -7.35 -14.57
C ASP A 81 12.18 -8.67 -14.95
N ASP A 82 12.08 -9.60 -14.02
CA ASP A 82 11.25 -10.78 -14.23
C ASP A 82 9.80 -10.37 -14.47
N PRO A 83 9.12 -10.97 -15.47
CA PRO A 83 7.69 -10.77 -15.65
C PRO A 83 6.92 -11.39 -14.46
N VAL A 84 5.89 -10.72 -14.01
CA VAL A 84 5.01 -11.21 -12.92
C VAL A 84 4.44 -12.59 -13.25
N THR A 85 4.19 -12.86 -14.54
CA THR A 85 3.69 -14.14 -15.05
C THR A 85 4.58 -15.34 -14.74
N LYS A 86 5.86 -15.13 -14.45
CA LYS A 86 6.79 -16.18 -13.99
C LYS A 86 6.35 -16.76 -12.63
N TYR A 87 5.69 -15.96 -11.81
CA TYR A 87 5.27 -16.29 -10.45
C TYR A 87 3.75 -16.41 -10.31
N LEU A 88 3.02 -15.63 -11.09
CA LEU A 88 1.57 -15.52 -11.12
C LEU A 88 1.10 -15.63 -12.59
N PRO A 89 0.95 -16.87 -13.13
CA PRO A 89 0.60 -17.09 -14.54
C PRO A 89 -0.72 -16.43 -14.95
N GLU A 90 -1.60 -16.17 -14.00
CA GLU A 90 -2.91 -15.50 -14.20
C GLU A 90 -2.75 -14.15 -14.89
N PHE A 91 -1.66 -13.44 -14.63
CA PHE A 91 -1.35 -12.13 -15.24
C PHE A 91 -0.92 -12.18 -16.71
N ALA A 92 -0.95 -13.36 -17.36
CA ALA A 92 -0.53 -13.50 -18.76
C ALA A 92 -1.50 -12.86 -19.76
N LYS A 93 -2.76 -12.66 -19.38
CA LYS A 93 -3.82 -12.14 -20.25
C LYS A 93 -4.29 -10.74 -19.84
N MET A 94 -3.38 -9.95 -19.26
CA MET A 94 -3.73 -8.59 -18.86
C MET A 94 -4.11 -7.73 -20.04
N GLU A 95 -5.19 -6.98 -19.88
CA GLU A 95 -5.71 -6.03 -20.83
C GLU A 95 -5.62 -4.61 -20.27
N VAL A 96 -5.60 -3.64 -21.15
CA VAL A 96 -5.49 -2.21 -20.81
C VAL A 96 -6.74 -1.51 -21.30
N ALA A 97 -7.44 -0.82 -20.40
CA ALA A 97 -8.58 0.01 -20.76
C ALA A 97 -8.15 1.17 -21.64
N ASP A 98 -8.88 1.41 -22.75
CA ASP A 98 -8.59 2.51 -23.66
C ASP A 98 -8.82 3.88 -23.00
N HIS A 99 -9.75 3.94 -22.06
CA HIS A 99 -10.10 5.14 -21.31
C HIS A 99 -10.22 4.84 -19.82
N CYS A 100 -9.55 5.62 -19.00
CA CYS A 100 -9.64 5.56 -17.55
C CYS A 100 -9.53 6.97 -16.96
N VAL A 101 -10.49 7.36 -16.12
CA VAL A 101 -10.50 8.69 -15.48
C VAL A 101 -10.36 8.51 -13.98
N LEU A 102 -9.11 8.60 -13.49
CA LEU A 102 -8.77 8.44 -12.08
C LEU A 102 -8.55 9.77 -11.34
N ASN A 103 -8.49 10.89 -12.06
CA ASN A 103 -8.18 12.22 -11.51
C ASN A 103 -9.41 12.98 -11.01
N GLN A 104 -10.55 12.32 -10.87
CA GLN A 104 -11.79 12.87 -10.32
C GLN A 104 -12.33 12.00 -9.21
N TRP A 105 -13.25 12.52 -8.41
CA TRP A 105 -13.96 11.76 -7.38
C TRP A 105 -15.46 11.79 -7.60
N PRO A 106 -16.15 10.63 -7.63
CA PRO A 106 -15.57 9.28 -7.63
C PRO A 106 -14.80 8.98 -8.92
N PRO A 107 -13.75 8.14 -8.87
CA PRO A 107 -13.01 7.74 -10.06
C PRO A 107 -13.92 6.91 -10.99
N GLN A 108 -13.74 7.06 -12.31
CA GLN A 108 -14.36 6.17 -13.28
C GLN A 108 -13.44 4.97 -13.51
N ILE A 109 -13.74 3.87 -12.85
CA ILE A 109 -12.99 2.62 -12.99
C ILE A 109 -13.59 1.86 -14.15
N PRO A 110 -12.81 1.51 -15.20
CA PRO A 110 -13.30 0.78 -16.34
C PRO A 110 -13.70 -0.64 -15.94
N THR A 111 -14.63 -1.19 -16.68
CA THR A 111 -15.13 -2.57 -16.57
C THR A 111 -14.75 -3.37 -17.82
N LEU A 112 -14.91 -4.69 -17.80
CA LEU A 112 -14.68 -5.54 -18.98
C LEU A 112 -15.63 -5.23 -20.15
N ALA A 113 -16.68 -4.46 -19.93
CA ALA A 113 -17.58 -4.01 -21.00
C ALA A 113 -17.07 -2.75 -21.72
N ASP A 114 -16.09 -2.05 -21.15
CA ASP A 114 -15.50 -0.85 -21.76
C ASP A 114 -14.46 -1.24 -22.81
N PRO A 115 -14.18 -0.35 -23.80
CA PRO A 115 -13.13 -0.60 -24.78
C PRO A 115 -11.77 -0.83 -24.14
N HIS A 116 -11.10 -1.91 -24.55
CA HIS A 116 -9.79 -2.33 -24.01
C HIS A 116 -8.98 -3.05 -25.11
N HIS A 117 -7.69 -3.21 -24.85
CA HIS A 117 -6.78 -3.92 -25.76
C HIS A 117 -5.74 -4.71 -24.94
N PRO A 118 -5.11 -5.76 -25.51
CA PRO A 118 -4.08 -6.51 -24.84
C PRO A 118 -2.90 -5.64 -24.41
N ALA A 119 -2.36 -5.89 -23.21
CA ALA A 119 -1.16 -5.22 -22.74
C ALA A 119 0.02 -5.49 -23.70
N LYS A 120 0.73 -4.44 -24.14
CA LYS A 120 1.85 -4.54 -25.07
C LYS A 120 3.08 -5.19 -24.45
N THR A 121 3.24 -5.03 -23.16
CA THR A 121 4.39 -5.55 -22.40
C THR A 121 3.89 -6.22 -21.13
N PRO A 122 4.50 -7.34 -20.71
CA PRO A 122 4.14 -7.97 -19.44
C PRO A 122 4.49 -7.04 -18.27
N ILE A 123 3.70 -7.10 -17.20
CA ILE A 123 4.02 -6.43 -15.95
C ILE A 123 5.28 -7.10 -15.37
N THR A 124 6.26 -6.30 -14.94
CA THR A 124 7.48 -6.77 -14.29
C THR A 124 7.49 -6.45 -12.80
N LEU A 125 8.35 -7.12 -12.03
CA LEU A 125 8.55 -6.81 -10.61
C LEU A 125 9.02 -5.37 -10.42
N ARG A 126 9.84 -4.84 -11.34
CA ARG A 126 10.25 -3.42 -11.35
C ARG A 126 9.03 -2.49 -11.41
N MET A 127 8.08 -2.75 -12.30
CA MET A 127 6.87 -1.94 -12.45
C MET A 127 6.01 -1.96 -11.18
N LEU A 128 5.89 -3.10 -10.51
CA LEU A 128 5.20 -3.19 -9.22
C LEU A 128 5.91 -2.36 -8.14
N MET A 129 7.24 -2.50 -8.04
CA MET A 129 8.04 -1.81 -7.01
C MET A 129 8.11 -0.30 -7.24
N THR A 130 7.99 0.16 -8.47
CA THR A 130 7.98 1.60 -8.81
C THR A 130 6.58 2.19 -8.95
N MET A 131 5.52 1.42 -8.68
CA MET A 131 4.12 1.84 -8.79
C MET A 131 3.71 2.25 -10.21
N THR A 132 4.30 1.62 -11.24
CA THR A 132 4.08 1.92 -12.66
C THR A 132 3.42 0.78 -13.43
N ALA A 133 2.89 -0.22 -12.72
CA ALA A 133 2.27 -1.40 -13.32
C ALA A 133 0.89 -1.13 -13.98
N GLY A 134 0.28 0.03 -13.73
CA GLY A 134 -1.05 0.35 -14.26
C GLY A 134 -2.22 -0.24 -13.49
N LEU A 135 -1.96 -0.97 -12.39
CA LEU A 135 -3.02 -1.50 -11.53
C LEU A 135 -3.69 -0.38 -10.74
N ASN A 136 -5.00 -0.49 -10.57
CA ASN A 136 -5.80 0.47 -9.81
C ASN A 136 -6.12 0.00 -8.39
N TYR A 137 -6.89 0.80 -7.65
CA TYR A 137 -7.38 0.50 -6.29
C TYR A 137 -8.81 -0.06 -6.29
N ASP A 138 -9.28 -0.63 -7.39
CA ASP A 138 -10.60 -1.24 -7.41
C ASP A 138 -10.60 -2.54 -6.58
N THR A 139 -11.18 -2.46 -5.39
CA THR A 139 -11.43 -3.61 -4.51
C THR A 139 -12.89 -4.06 -4.57
N GLY A 140 -13.68 -3.48 -5.48
CA GLY A 140 -15.10 -3.73 -5.71
C GLY A 140 -15.41 -4.28 -7.10
N GLY A 141 -14.40 -4.62 -7.91
CA GLY A 141 -14.58 -5.26 -9.21
C GLY A 141 -15.34 -6.58 -9.09
N ALA A 142 -16.09 -6.94 -10.14
CA ALA A 142 -16.98 -8.10 -10.12
C ALA A 142 -16.27 -9.42 -9.74
N PRO A 143 -15.06 -9.74 -10.25
CA PRO A 143 -14.33 -10.95 -9.84
C PRO A 143 -13.98 -10.95 -8.35
N ILE A 144 -13.57 -9.79 -7.81
CA ILE A 144 -13.21 -9.64 -6.39
C ILE A 144 -14.43 -9.81 -5.49
N LEU A 145 -15.57 -9.22 -5.85
CA LEU A 145 -16.82 -9.36 -5.09
C LEU A 145 -17.32 -10.80 -5.11
N ALA A 146 -17.30 -11.46 -6.25
CA ALA A 146 -17.68 -12.86 -6.39
C ALA A 146 -16.79 -13.78 -5.54
N LEU A 147 -15.49 -13.55 -5.52
CA LEU A 147 -14.55 -14.28 -4.67
C LEU A 147 -14.84 -14.06 -3.18
N LYS A 148 -15.08 -12.82 -2.77
CA LYS A 148 -15.40 -12.49 -1.37
C LYS A 148 -16.68 -13.20 -0.92
N GLU A 149 -17.71 -13.22 -1.76
CA GLU A 149 -18.96 -13.91 -1.48
C GLU A 149 -18.75 -15.42 -1.39
N ALA A 150 -18.07 -16.02 -2.38
CA ALA A 150 -17.81 -17.46 -2.42
C ALA A 150 -16.97 -17.97 -1.25
N THR A 151 -16.11 -17.13 -0.65
CA THR A 151 -15.21 -17.51 0.43
C THR A 151 -15.60 -16.95 1.80
N ASP A 152 -16.76 -16.32 1.92
CA ASP A 152 -17.18 -15.59 3.13
C ASP A 152 -16.09 -14.64 3.65
N ASN A 153 -15.48 -13.87 2.74
CA ASN A 153 -14.33 -12.98 2.97
C ASN A 153 -13.08 -13.67 3.54
N GLN A 154 -12.94 -14.99 3.36
CA GLN A 154 -11.78 -15.77 3.82
C GLN A 154 -10.81 -16.12 2.66
N ALA A 155 -10.90 -15.41 1.52
CA ALA A 155 -10.00 -15.64 0.39
C ALA A 155 -8.53 -15.48 0.80
N THR A 156 -7.70 -16.40 0.31
CA THR A 156 -6.25 -16.30 0.45
C THR A 156 -5.70 -15.18 -0.43
N THR A 157 -4.49 -14.70 -0.12
CA THR A 157 -3.79 -13.73 -0.96
C THR A 157 -3.64 -14.22 -2.40
N ARG A 158 -3.39 -15.53 -2.60
CA ARG A 158 -3.24 -16.13 -3.93
C ARG A 158 -4.53 -16.06 -4.75
N GLU A 159 -5.66 -16.42 -4.15
CA GLU A 159 -6.96 -16.33 -4.79
C GLU A 159 -7.34 -14.89 -5.10
N MET A 160 -7.03 -13.95 -4.20
CA MET A 160 -7.26 -12.54 -4.44
C MET A 160 -6.42 -12.02 -5.62
N MET A 161 -5.15 -12.44 -5.75
CA MET A 161 -4.32 -12.07 -6.89
C MET A 161 -4.87 -12.62 -8.21
N ALA A 162 -5.41 -13.85 -8.22
CA ALA A 162 -6.06 -14.41 -9.39
C ALA A 162 -7.30 -13.59 -9.81
N ALA A 163 -8.15 -13.22 -8.85
CA ALA A 163 -9.32 -12.38 -9.12
C ALA A 163 -8.99 -10.95 -9.60
N ILE A 164 -7.82 -10.42 -9.21
CA ILE A 164 -7.33 -9.12 -9.71
C ILE A 164 -6.86 -9.22 -11.17
N ALA A 165 -6.43 -10.41 -11.59
CA ALA A 165 -5.92 -10.65 -12.94
C ALA A 165 -7.02 -10.97 -13.96
N GLU A 166 -8.28 -11.15 -13.52
CA GLU A 166 -9.47 -11.32 -14.38
C GLU A 166 -10.02 -9.98 -14.87
#